data_e0c9dd7f74175b30eea2979827ff5f8c
#
_entry.id   e0c9dd7f74175b30eea2979827ff5f8c
#
_cell.length_a   1.000
_cell.length_b   1.000
_cell.length_c   1.000
_cell.angle_alpha   90.00
_cell.angle_beta   90.00
_cell.angle_gamma   90.00
#
_symmetry.space_group_name_H-M   'P 1'
#
loop_
_entity.id
_entity.type
_entity.pdbx_description
1 polymer ?
#
loop_
_entity_poly.entity_id
_entity_poly.type
_entity_poly.pdbx_seq_one_letter_code
_entity_poly.pdbx_strand_id
1 'polypeptide(L)'
;MRYASRLSRLGTETAFDVLDQVKALEAQGESIISFALGEPDFDTPTNIREAAKRALDEGKTHYSPSAGLPELRERLAVYMERTRGVPVSPAEIVVTPGAKKIILDTMLACVNESERVLYPSPGYPIYESIASFVGAEACPVPMDPDTGFGFNLDELRRLITPNTRLLVLNSPQNPTGGVLEAREIEVIAKLAVEHDLWLLSDEVYGRLCYDDEALSPASIPGLKERVIVLDGASKTYAMTGWRV
;
A
#
# COMPACT_ATOMS: atom_id res chain seq x y z
N MET A 1 -26.46 -17.45 -15.77
CA MET A 1 -26.14 -16.54 -14.64
C MET A 1 -25.47 -15.29 -15.22
N ARG A 2 -25.74 -14.11 -14.64
CA ARG A 2 -25.16 -12.83 -15.10
C ARG A 2 -24.32 -12.25 -13.97
N TYR A 3 -23.05 -11.97 -14.23
CA TYR A 3 -22.18 -11.26 -13.31
C TYR A 3 -22.45 -9.75 -13.32
N ALA A 4 -22.04 -9.05 -12.26
CA ALA A 4 -22.08 -7.60 -12.23
C ALA A 4 -21.14 -7.00 -13.29
N SER A 5 -21.58 -5.94 -13.99
CA SER A 5 -20.77 -5.32 -15.05
C SER A 5 -19.39 -4.82 -14.58
N ARG A 6 -19.29 -4.43 -13.30
CA ARG A 6 -18.03 -3.97 -12.71
C ARG A 6 -16.90 -5.01 -12.75
N LEU A 7 -17.23 -6.32 -12.84
CA LEU A 7 -16.21 -7.37 -12.92
C LEU A 7 -15.40 -7.31 -14.22
N SER A 8 -15.95 -6.77 -15.30
CA SER A 8 -15.19 -6.59 -16.54
C SER A 8 -14.15 -5.48 -16.48
N ARG A 9 -14.16 -4.67 -15.40
CA ARG A 9 -13.20 -3.60 -15.14
C ARG A 9 -12.08 -4.02 -14.19
N LEU A 10 -12.20 -5.20 -13.58
CA LEU A 10 -11.19 -5.72 -12.65
C LEU A 10 -10.01 -6.26 -13.45
N GLY A 11 -8.83 -5.70 -13.24
CA GLY A 11 -7.58 -6.25 -13.74
C GLY A 11 -7.12 -7.46 -12.92
N THR A 12 -6.29 -8.30 -13.51
CA THR A 12 -5.66 -9.44 -12.83
C THR A 12 -4.23 -9.09 -12.41
N GLU A 13 -3.80 -9.65 -11.27
CA GLU A 13 -2.38 -9.65 -10.91
C GLU A 13 -1.69 -10.81 -11.65
N THR A 14 -1.09 -10.50 -12.78
CA THR A 14 -0.39 -11.48 -13.61
C THR A 14 0.76 -12.21 -12.89
N ALA A 15 1.28 -11.64 -11.80
CA ALA A 15 2.33 -12.26 -11.00
C ALA A 15 1.92 -13.63 -10.42
N PHE A 16 0.65 -13.80 -10.02
CA PHE A 16 0.14 -15.10 -9.55
C PHE A 16 -0.03 -16.11 -10.69
N ASP A 17 -0.44 -15.66 -11.88
CA ASP A 17 -0.54 -16.52 -13.07
C ASP A 17 0.86 -17.02 -13.48
N VAL A 18 1.89 -16.15 -13.38
CA VAL A 18 3.29 -16.53 -13.62
C VAL A 18 3.78 -17.52 -12.55
N LEU A 19 3.44 -17.29 -11.27
CA LEU A 19 3.79 -18.21 -10.19
C LEU A 19 3.21 -19.62 -10.42
N ASP A 20 1.98 -19.72 -10.88
CA ASP A 20 1.35 -21.00 -11.19
C ASP A 20 2.05 -21.70 -12.37
N GLN A 21 2.50 -20.95 -13.39
CA GLN A 21 3.32 -21.50 -14.47
C GLN A 21 4.68 -21.99 -13.98
N VAL A 22 5.36 -21.23 -13.11
CA VAL A 22 6.63 -21.63 -12.48
C VAL A 22 6.44 -22.96 -11.74
N LYS A 23 5.43 -23.07 -10.87
CA LYS A 23 5.14 -24.31 -10.14
C LYS A 23 4.86 -25.49 -11.05
N ALA A 24 4.17 -25.28 -12.16
CA ALA A 24 3.90 -26.31 -13.15
C ALA A 24 5.18 -26.80 -13.84
N LEU A 25 6.13 -25.94 -14.14
CA LEU A 25 7.44 -26.30 -14.71
C LEU A 25 8.32 -27.03 -13.69
N GLU A 26 8.38 -26.54 -12.46
CA GLU A 26 9.10 -27.20 -11.36
C GLU A 26 8.59 -28.62 -11.10
N ALA A 27 7.27 -28.84 -11.19
CA ALA A 27 6.66 -30.17 -11.07
C ALA A 27 7.05 -31.10 -12.23
N GLN A 28 7.52 -30.57 -13.36
CA GLN A 28 8.07 -31.33 -14.49
C GLN A 28 9.59 -31.58 -14.36
N GLY A 29 10.20 -31.10 -13.29
CA GLY A 29 11.62 -31.27 -13.00
C GLY A 29 12.51 -30.14 -13.52
N GLU A 30 11.94 -29.06 -14.03
CA GLU A 30 12.70 -27.88 -14.45
C GLU A 30 13.22 -27.10 -13.24
N SER A 31 14.44 -26.58 -13.34
CA SER A 31 15.04 -25.72 -12.32
C SER A 31 14.80 -24.25 -12.69
N ILE A 32 13.90 -23.58 -11.96
CA ILE A 32 13.49 -22.20 -12.24
C ILE A 32 14.02 -21.25 -11.18
N ILE A 33 14.69 -20.16 -11.60
CA ILE A 33 14.99 -19.02 -10.75
C ILE A 33 13.80 -18.06 -10.88
N SER A 34 12.90 -18.09 -9.89
CA SER A 34 11.63 -17.33 -9.96
C SER A 34 11.77 -15.94 -9.34
N PHE A 35 11.37 -14.91 -10.11
CA PHE A 35 11.17 -13.54 -9.65
C PHE A 35 9.68 -13.12 -9.79
N ALA A 36 8.77 -14.08 -9.86
CA ALA A 36 7.36 -13.83 -10.11
C ALA A 36 6.66 -13.12 -8.95
N LEU A 37 6.99 -13.48 -7.71
CA LEU A 37 6.38 -12.91 -6.52
C LEU A 37 7.45 -12.49 -5.51
N GLY A 38 7.42 -11.22 -5.13
CA GLY A 38 8.34 -10.66 -4.12
C GLY A 38 7.80 -10.87 -2.71
N GLU A 39 8.49 -11.74 -1.93
CA GLU A 39 8.25 -11.88 -0.49
C GLU A 39 9.58 -12.12 0.24
N PRO A 40 9.65 -11.85 1.56
CA PRO A 40 10.82 -12.22 2.35
C PRO A 40 11.11 -13.71 2.22
N ASP A 41 12.38 -14.06 1.99
CA ASP A 41 12.86 -15.44 1.77
C ASP A 41 13.16 -16.22 3.06
N PHE A 42 12.85 -15.63 4.20
CA PHE A 42 12.98 -16.23 5.53
C PHE A 42 11.64 -16.30 6.26
N ASP A 43 11.53 -17.25 7.16
CA ASP A 43 10.33 -17.45 7.98
C ASP A 43 10.02 -16.26 8.87
N THR A 44 8.74 -16.10 9.23
CA THR A 44 8.33 -15.21 10.32
C THR A 44 9.17 -15.47 11.58
N PRO A 45 9.72 -14.42 12.22
CA PRO A 45 10.56 -14.56 13.42
C PRO A 45 9.95 -15.41 14.53
N THR A 46 10.78 -16.22 15.19
CA THR A 46 10.32 -17.19 16.19
C THR A 46 9.50 -16.56 17.31
N ASN A 47 9.90 -15.38 17.81
CA ASN A 47 9.18 -14.67 18.85
C ASN A 47 7.74 -14.31 18.45
N ILE A 48 7.49 -13.98 17.16
CA ILE A 48 6.16 -13.70 16.62
C ILE A 48 5.35 -15.00 16.53
N ARG A 49 5.94 -16.07 15.99
CA ARG A 49 5.30 -17.38 15.88
C ARG A 49 4.89 -17.93 17.26
N GLU A 50 5.77 -17.85 18.24
CA GLU A 50 5.50 -18.30 19.60
C GLU A 50 4.43 -17.43 20.31
N ALA A 51 4.39 -16.12 20.02
CA ALA A 51 3.33 -15.26 20.54
C ALA A 51 1.95 -15.66 20.00
N ALA A 52 1.86 -16.01 18.72
CA ALA A 52 0.61 -16.49 18.12
C ALA A 52 0.16 -17.84 18.70
N LYS A 53 1.09 -18.79 18.88
CA LYS A 53 0.78 -20.08 19.53
C LYS A 53 0.21 -19.87 20.93
N ARG A 54 0.86 -19.03 21.76
CA ARG A 54 0.33 -18.71 23.08
C ARG A 54 -1.07 -18.09 23.03
N ALA A 55 -1.30 -17.17 22.09
CA ALA A 55 -2.61 -16.56 21.92
C ALA A 55 -3.71 -17.59 21.58
N LEU A 56 -3.39 -18.59 20.75
CA LEU A 56 -4.30 -19.70 20.45
C LEU A 56 -4.55 -20.57 21.70
N ASP A 57 -3.48 -20.92 22.44
CA ASP A 57 -3.57 -21.72 23.67
C ASP A 57 -4.37 -20.99 24.77
N GLU A 58 -4.29 -19.65 24.81
CA GLU A 58 -5.09 -18.78 25.69
C GLU A 58 -6.54 -18.58 25.22
N GLY A 59 -6.95 -19.21 24.12
CA GLY A 59 -8.32 -19.13 23.61
C GLY A 59 -8.67 -17.79 22.96
N LYS A 60 -7.70 -17.01 22.46
CA LYS A 60 -7.93 -15.74 21.74
C LYS A 60 -8.44 -15.99 20.31
N THR A 61 -9.58 -16.65 20.21
CA THR A 61 -10.18 -17.15 18.96
C THR A 61 -11.59 -16.57 18.71
N HIS A 62 -11.98 -15.54 19.46
CA HIS A 62 -13.30 -14.93 19.37
C HIS A 62 -13.29 -13.67 18.51
N TYR A 63 -14.48 -13.14 18.22
CA TYR A 63 -14.62 -11.90 17.46
C TYR A 63 -13.88 -10.73 18.12
N SER A 64 -13.23 -9.94 17.30
CA SER A 64 -12.67 -8.65 17.66
C SER A 64 -13.56 -7.50 17.19
N PRO A 65 -13.39 -6.28 17.73
CA PRO A 65 -14.01 -5.08 17.16
C PRO A 65 -13.63 -4.91 15.69
N SER A 66 -14.54 -4.33 14.89
CA SER A 66 -14.36 -4.17 13.43
C SER A 66 -13.11 -3.36 13.04
N ALA A 67 -12.67 -2.43 13.88
CA ALA A 67 -11.45 -1.67 13.65
C ALA A 67 -10.17 -2.38 14.14
N GLY A 68 -10.29 -3.58 14.72
CA GLY A 68 -9.19 -4.33 15.33
C GLY A 68 -9.15 -4.21 16.85
N LEU A 69 -8.37 -5.06 17.50
CA LEU A 69 -8.20 -5.11 18.95
C LEU A 69 -7.70 -3.76 19.49
N PRO A 70 -8.31 -3.18 20.53
CA PRO A 70 -7.89 -1.90 21.11
C PRO A 70 -6.40 -1.88 21.49
N GLU A 71 -5.90 -2.94 22.13
CA GLU A 71 -4.51 -3.05 22.54
C GLU A 71 -3.54 -3.04 21.36
N LEU A 72 -3.94 -3.64 20.22
CA LEU A 72 -3.14 -3.61 19.00
C LEU A 72 -3.12 -2.18 18.42
N ARG A 73 -4.26 -1.51 18.37
CA ARG A 73 -4.37 -0.14 17.85
C ARG A 73 -3.56 0.86 18.70
N GLU A 74 -3.56 0.69 20.03
CA GLU A 74 -2.70 1.46 20.94
C GLU A 74 -1.21 1.25 20.63
N ARG A 75 -0.79 0.00 20.42
CA ARG A 75 0.59 -0.32 20.06
C ARG A 75 0.98 0.22 18.67
N LEU A 76 0.06 0.17 17.72
CA LEU A 76 0.27 0.74 16.39
C LEU A 76 0.36 2.27 16.43
N ALA A 77 -0.39 2.95 17.31
CA ALA A 77 -0.26 4.40 17.49
C ALA A 77 1.16 4.78 17.97
N VAL A 78 1.68 4.07 18.96
CA VAL A 78 3.07 4.24 19.43
C VAL A 78 4.09 3.90 18.34
N TYR A 79 3.82 2.88 17.53
CA TYR A 79 4.66 2.50 16.41
C TYR A 79 4.72 3.60 15.35
N MET A 80 3.59 4.19 14.98
CA MET A 80 3.49 5.30 14.02
C MET A 80 4.29 6.52 14.47
N GLU A 81 4.13 6.92 15.72
CA GLU A 81 4.87 8.05 16.29
C GLU A 81 6.39 7.78 16.28
N ARG A 82 6.80 6.58 16.72
CA ARG A 82 8.23 6.21 16.80
C ARG A 82 8.90 6.09 15.43
N THR A 83 8.22 5.57 14.43
CA THR A 83 8.82 5.21 13.14
C THR A 83 8.63 6.26 12.06
N ARG A 84 7.67 7.17 12.25
CA ARG A 84 7.31 8.19 11.24
C ARG A 84 7.21 9.60 11.80
N GLY A 85 7.33 9.76 13.13
CA GLY A 85 7.11 11.05 13.77
C GLY A 85 5.66 11.55 13.66
N VAL A 86 4.70 10.65 13.42
CA VAL A 86 3.28 10.99 13.22
C VAL A 86 2.48 10.56 14.45
N PRO A 87 2.11 11.50 15.33
CA PRO A 87 1.23 11.20 16.45
C PRO A 87 -0.19 10.93 15.95
N VAL A 88 -0.70 9.74 16.23
CA VAL A 88 -2.07 9.32 15.89
C VAL A 88 -2.78 8.77 17.12
N SER A 89 -4.08 9.00 17.20
CA SER A 89 -4.94 8.35 18.20
C SER A 89 -5.20 6.90 17.78
N PRO A 90 -5.34 5.95 18.71
CA PRO A 90 -5.83 4.62 18.40
C PRO A 90 -7.16 4.61 17.63
N ALA A 91 -8.00 5.64 17.78
CA ALA A 91 -9.25 5.79 17.04
C ALA A 91 -9.05 6.07 15.53
N GLU A 92 -7.87 6.55 15.13
CA GLU A 92 -7.52 6.81 13.73
C GLU A 92 -6.92 5.56 13.04
N ILE A 93 -6.82 4.42 13.73
CA ILE A 93 -6.19 3.20 13.22
C ILE A 93 -7.25 2.14 12.97
N VAL A 94 -7.20 1.54 11.78
CA VAL A 94 -8.02 0.38 11.38
C VAL A 94 -7.10 -0.76 10.95
N VAL A 95 -7.29 -1.93 11.54
CA VAL A 95 -6.57 -3.17 11.16
C VAL A 95 -7.39 -3.94 10.15
N THR A 96 -6.75 -4.34 9.04
CA THR A 96 -7.43 -5.02 7.94
C THR A 96 -6.75 -6.34 7.58
N PRO A 97 -7.44 -7.27 6.87
CA PRO A 97 -6.81 -8.49 6.36
C PRO A 97 -5.82 -8.22 5.22
N GLY A 98 -4.65 -7.69 5.60
CA GLY A 98 -3.57 -7.30 4.68
C GLY A 98 -3.79 -5.97 3.96
N ALA A 99 -2.69 -5.41 3.45
CA ALA A 99 -2.60 -4.06 2.88
C ALA A 99 -3.52 -3.82 1.66
N LYS A 100 -3.73 -4.85 0.82
CA LYS A 100 -4.58 -4.73 -0.38
C LYS A 100 -6.02 -4.29 -0.06
N LYS A 101 -6.56 -4.73 1.08
CA LYS A 101 -7.88 -4.33 1.54
C LYS A 101 -7.97 -2.82 1.80
N ILE A 102 -6.89 -2.22 2.32
CA ILE A 102 -6.81 -0.78 2.59
C ILE A 102 -6.95 0.02 1.29
N ILE A 103 -6.31 -0.42 0.20
CA ILE A 103 -6.41 0.24 -1.11
C ILE A 103 -7.87 0.27 -1.59
N LEU A 104 -8.55 -0.90 -1.50
CA LEU A 104 -9.97 -1.00 -1.88
C LEU A 104 -10.84 -0.10 -1.01
N ASP A 105 -10.69 -0.17 0.30
CA ASP A 105 -11.52 0.58 1.25
C ASP A 105 -11.30 2.10 1.09
N THR A 106 -10.05 2.53 0.87
CA THR A 106 -9.73 3.94 0.60
C THR A 106 -10.45 4.43 -0.65
N MET A 107 -10.34 3.68 -1.76
CA MET A 107 -10.99 4.10 -3.01
C MET A 107 -12.52 4.09 -2.90
N LEU A 108 -13.10 3.11 -2.20
CA LEU A 108 -14.55 3.08 -1.94
C LEU A 108 -15.04 4.23 -1.05
N ALA A 109 -14.20 4.68 -0.10
CA ALA A 109 -14.56 5.73 0.84
C ALA A 109 -14.33 7.14 0.30
N CYS A 110 -13.30 7.33 -0.54
CA CYS A 110 -12.79 8.65 -0.91
C CYS A 110 -13.04 9.01 -2.38
N VAL A 111 -13.44 8.07 -3.24
CA VAL A 111 -13.50 8.29 -4.69
C VAL A 111 -14.87 7.88 -5.24
N ASN A 112 -15.52 8.79 -5.96
CA ASN A 112 -16.77 8.50 -6.68
C ASN A 112 -16.51 7.97 -8.09
N GLU A 113 -17.54 7.39 -8.73
CA GLU A 113 -17.47 7.04 -10.15
C GLU A 113 -17.13 8.28 -11.00
N SER A 114 -16.27 8.09 -12.00
CA SER A 114 -15.77 9.14 -12.91
C SER A 114 -14.83 10.17 -12.28
N GLU A 115 -14.56 10.12 -10.98
CA GLU A 115 -13.44 10.87 -10.40
C GLU A 115 -12.11 10.23 -10.76
N ARG A 116 -11.03 11.03 -10.72
CA ARG A 116 -9.71 10.61 -11.16
C ARG A 116 -8.84 10.17 -9.98
N VAL A 117 -8.16 9.02 -10.17
CA VAL A 117 -7.14 8.49 -9.28
C VAL A 117 -5.80 8.50 -10.00
N LEU A 118 -4.83 9.25 -9.47
CA LEU A 118 -3.46 9.26 -9.94
C LEU A 118 -2.66 8.19 -9.20
N TYR A 119 -1.81 7.44 -9.91
CA TYR A 119 -0.96 6.39 -9.32
C TYR A 119 0.38 6.28 -10.04
N PRO A 120 1.47 5.82 -9.37
CA PRO A 120 2.80 5.73 -9.98
C PRO A 120 2.85 4.66 -11.09
N SER A 121 3.54 4.95 -12.20
CA SER A 121 3.78 4.02 -13.31
C SER A 121 5.25 4.11 -13.79
N PRO A 122 6.02 2.99 -13.76
CA PRO A 122 5.61 1.64 -13.32
C PRO A 122 5.18 1.63 -11.88
N GLY A 123 4.27 0.72 -11.50
CA GLY A 123 3.72 0.65 -10.13
C GLY A 123 3.04 -0.68 -9.86
N TYR A 124 2.55 -0.83 -8.64
CA TYR A 124 1.81 -2.02 -8.24
C TYR A 124 0.45 -2.06 -8.97
N PRO A 125 0.17 -3.10 -9.80
CA PRO A 125 -0.99 -3.11 -10.70
C PRO A 125 -2.35 -3.00 -10.02
N ILE A 126 -2.41 -3.26 -8.72
CA ILE A 126 -3.65 -3.22 -7.96
C ILE A 126 -4.24 -1.80 -7.86
N TYR A 127 -3.42 -0.75 -7.94
CA TYR A 127 -3.92 0.62 -7.89
C TYR A 127 -4.84 0.91 -9.08
N GLU A 128 -4.38 0.60 -10.29
CA GLU A 128 -5.15 0.72 -11.51
C GLU A 128 -6.40 -0.17 -11.50
N SER A 129 -6.20 -1.43 -11.13
CA SER A 129 -7.27 -2.43 -11.09
C SER A 129 -8.42 -2.00 -10.18
N ILE A 130 -8.13 -1.52 -8.97
CA ILE A 130 -9.16 -1.11 -8.02
C ILE A 130 -9.78 0.22 -8.45
N ALA A 131 -9.00 1.20 -8.92
CA ALA A 131 -9.54 2.45 -9.45
C ALA A 131 -10.57 2.19 -10.57
N SER A 132 -10.20 1.35 -11.52
CA SER A 132 -11.10 0.92 -12.60
C SER A 132 -12.32 0.16 -12.08
N PHE A 133 -12.15 -0.73 -11.10
CA PHE A 133 -13.24 -1.52 -10.51
C PHE A 133 -14.29 -0.65 -9.83
N VAL A 134 -13.88 0.39 -9.08
CA VAL A 134 -14.82 1.32 -8.44
C VAL A 134 -15.44 2.33 -9.41
N GLY A 135 -15.01 2.35 -10.66
CA GLY A 135 -15.54 3.21 -11.71
C GLY A 135 -14.84 4.56 -11.82
N ALA A 136 -13.69 4.72 -11.16
CA ALA A 136 -12.85 5.88 -11.31
C ALA A 136 -12.04 5.86 -12.61
N GLU A 137 -11.58 7.03 -13.04
CA GLU A 137 -10.59 7.17 -14.10
C GLU A 137 -9.19 6.90 -13.52
N ALA A 138 -8.63 5.74 -13.86
CA ALA A 138 -7.28 5.37 -13.45
C ALA A 138 -6.26 6.10 -14.34
N CYS A 139 -5.42 6.96 -13.76
CA CYS A 139 -4.50 7.83 -14.48
C CYS A 139 -3.06 7.59 -14.00
N PRO A 140 -2.21 6.92 -14.83
CA PRO A 140 -0.82 6.67 -14.49
C PRO A 140 0.00 7.96 -14.52
N VAL A 141 0.83 8.16 -13.49
CA VAL A 141 1.85 9.21 -13.42
C VAL A 141 3.20 8.58 -13.70
N PRO A 142 3.90 8.98 -14.77
CA PRO A 142 5.20 8.43 -15.10
C PRO A 142 6.21 8.69 -13.97
N MET A 143 6.94 7.64 -13.59
CA MET A 143 8.11 7.74 -12.72
C MET A 143 9.35 7.94 -13.59
N ASP A 144 10.27 8.77 -13.15
CA ASP A 144 11.46 9.12 -13.88
C ASP A 144 12.65 8.26 -13.47
N PRO A 145 13.13 7.33 -14.34
CA PRO A 145 14.27 6.48 -14.01
C PRO A 145 15.58 7.27 -13.82
N ASP A 146 15.72 8.44 -14.44
CA ASP A 146 16.93 9.26 -14.35
C ASP A 146 17.04 9.96 -12.97
N THR A 147 15.93 10.05 -12.24
CA THR A 147 15.86 10.59 -10.86
C THR A 147 15.65 9.52 -9.80
N GLY A 148 16.03 8.26 -10.08
CA GLY A 148 15.83 7.16 -9.14
C GLY A 148 14.38 6.73 -8.98
N PHE A 149 13.57 6.90 -10.01
CA PHE A 149 12.13 6.64 -10.00
C PHE A 149 11.34 7.54 -9.05
N GLY A 150 11.71 8.82 -8.96
CA GLY A 150 10.88 9.88 -8.43
C GLY A 150 9.70 10.22 -9.35
N PHE A 151 8.74 11.00 -8.88
CA PHE A 151 7.66 11.50 -9.72
C PHE A 151 8.18 12.56 -10.69
N ASN A 152 7.78 12.48 -11.96
CA ASN A 152 7.87 13.64 -12.84
C ASN A 152 6.86 14.69 -12.37
N LEU A 153 7.33 15.65 -11.57
CA LEU A 153 6.48 16.63 -10.89
C LEU A 153 5.75 17.58 -11.85
N ASP A 154 6.32 17.85 -13.04
CA ASP A 154 5.67 18.69 -14.05
C ASP A 154 4.53 17.93 -14.72
N GLU A 155 4.74 16.67 -15.01
CA GLU A 155 3.69 15.78 -15.50
C GLU A 155 2.60 15.56 -14.46
N LEU A 156 2.97 15.36 -13.20
CA LEU A 156 2.00 15.25 -12.11
C LEU A 156 1.09 16.49 -12.05
N ARG A 157 1.66 17.70 -12.10
CA ARG A 157 0.87 18.95 -12.13
C ARG A 157 -0.08 19.00 -13.32
N ARG A 158 0.38 18.59 -14.49
CA ARG A 158 -0.42 18.59 -15.73
C ARG A 158 -1.59 17.59 -15.67
N LEU A 159 -1.41 16.47 -14.98
CA LEU A 159 -2.41 15.41 -14.83
C LEU A 159 -3.49 15.73 -13.80
N ILE A 160 -3.22 16.61 -12.83
CA ILE A 160 -4.21 17.04 -11.86
C ILE A 160 -5.29 17.89 -12.55
N THR A 161 -6.54 17.56 -12.34
CA THR A 161 -7.72 18.26 -12.84
C THR A 161 -8.73 18.49 -11.72
N PRO A 162 -9.77 19.29 -11.92
CA PRO A 162 -10.83 19.45 -10.90
C PRO A 162 -11.54 18.14 -10.51
N ASN A 163 -11.47 17.12 -11.37
CA ASN A 163 -11.99 15.78 -11.09
C ASN A 163 -11.02 14.86 -10.36
N THR A 164 -9.78 15.29 -10.15
CA THR A 164 -8.80 14.48 -9.42
C THR A 164 -9.15 14.47 -7.94
N ARG A 165 -9.25 13.27 -7.34
CA ARG A 165 -9.64 13.12 -5.95
C ARG A 165 -8.58 12.44 -5.09
N LEU A 166 -7.84 11.49 -5.66
CA LEU A 166 -6.87 10.69 -4.94
C LEU A 166 -5.54 10.63 -5.71
N LEU A 167 -4.44 10.81 -4.99
CA LEU A 167 -3.08 10.49 -5.45
C LEU A 167 -2.52 9.36 -4.61
N VAL A 168 -2.09 8.29 -5.25
CA VAL A 168 -1.39 7.17 -4.61
C VAL A 168 0.11 7.44 -4.64
N LEU A 169 0.74 7.36 -3.48
CA LEU A 169 2.18 7.36 -3.30
C LEU A 169 2.60 5.96 -2.86
N ASN A 170 3.72 5.47 -3.36
CA ASN A 170 4.32 4.23 -2.88
C ASN A 170 5.81 4.43 -2.72
N SER A 171 6.26 4.53 -1.46
CA SER A 171 7.67 4.80 -1.16
C SER A 171 8.09 4.08 0.13
N PRO A 172 9.08 3.19 0.07
CA PRO A 172 9.81 2.69 -1.12
C PRO A 172 8.89 2.01 -2.13
N GLN A 173 9.20 2.17 -3.40
CA GLN A 173 8.30 1.87 -4.52
C GLN A 173 8.42 0.40 -4.97
N ASN A 174 7.29 -0.22 -5.26
CA ASN A 174 7.20 -1.49 -5.96
C ASN A 174 6.78 -1.23 -7.42
N PRO A 175 7.59 -1.62 -8.45
CA PRO A 175 8.69 -2.60 -8.39
C PRO A 175 10.10 -1.98 -8.40
N THR A 176 10.26 -0.66 -8.46
CA THR A 176 11.54 -0.03 -8.80
C THR A 176 12.52 0.09 -7.63
N GLY A 177 12.03 0.06 -6.39
CA GLY A 177 12.83 0.33 -5.19
C GLY A 177 13.09 1.82 -4.95
N GLY A 178 12.58 2.72 -5.80
CA GLY A 178 12.75 4.17 -5.63
C GLY A 178 12.17 4.67 -4.32
N VAL A 179 12.83 5.66 -3.72
CA VAL A 179 12.40 6.33 -2.49
C VAL A 179 12.16 7.80 -2.81
N LEU A 180 10.99 8.31 -2.46
CA LEU A 180 10.65 9.72 -2.69
C LEU A 180 11.52 10.62 -1.82
N GLU A 181 12.12 11.64 -2.43
CA GLU A 181 12.89 12.64 -1.71
C GLU A 181 11.96 13.61 -0.94
N ALA A 182 12.49 14.18 0.15
CA ALA A 182 11.75 15.16 0.96
C ALA A 182 11.20 16.32 0.12
N ARG A 183 11.98 16.81 -0.87
CA ARG A 183 11.56 17.86 -1.79
C ARG A 183 10.37 17.47 -2.65
N GLU A 184 10.31 16.22 -3.11
CA GLU A 184 9.17 15.72 -3.90
C GLU A 184 7.91 15.68 -3.03
N ILE A 185 8.05 15.13 -1.82
CA ILE A 185 6.94 15.05 -0.85
C ILE A 185 6.41 16.44 -0.50
N GLU A 186 7.28 17.44 -0.33
CA GLU A 186 6.86 18.83 -0.08
C GLU A 186 6.07 19.43 -1.26
N VAL A 187 6.47 19.15 -2.50
CA VAL A 187 5.73 19.60 -3.68
C VAL A 187 4.39 18.90 -3.78
N ILE A 188 4.36 17.59 -3.57
CA ILE A 188 3.13 16.79 -3.57
C ILE A 188 2.18 17.27 -2.45
N ALA A 189 2.71 17.57 -1.27
CA ALA A 189 1.95 18.13 -0.15
C ALA A 189 1.23 19.44 -0.53
N LYS A 190 1.94 20.36 -1.19
CA LYS A 190 1.36 21.63 -1.67
C LYS A 190 0.24 21.38 -2.70
N LEU A 191 0.50 20.51 -3.66
CA LEU A 191 -0.52 20.15 -4.66
C LEU A 191 -1.76 19.49 -4.02
N ALA A 192 -1.57 18.62 -3.03
CA ALA A 192 -2.67 17.97 -2.33
C ALA A 192 -3.55 18.97 -1.57
N VAL A 193 -2.95 20.00 -0.97
CA VAL A 193 -3.70 21.09 -0.30
C VAL A 193 -4.38 21.99 -1.32
N GLU A 194 -3.68 22.41 -2.38
CA GLU A 194 -4.19 23.30 -3.41
C GLU A 194 -5.39 22.74 -4.16
N HIS A 195 -5.37 21.45 -4.45
CA HIS A 195 -6.37 20.76 -5.26
C HIS A 195 -7.34 19.88 -4.44
N ASP A 196 -7.32 19.97 -3.11
CA ASP A 196 -8.17 19.21 -2.21
C ASP A 196 -8.11 17.69 -2.43
N LEU A 197 -6.90 17.15 -2.60
CA LEU A 197 -6.66 15.73 -2.85
C LEU A 197 -6.52 14.94 -1.55
N TRP A 198 -7.00 13.70 -1.59
CA TRP A 198 -6.55 12.65 -0.69
C TRP A 198 -5.19 12.10 -1.15
N LEU A 199 -4.34 11.74 -0.19
CA LEU A 199 -3.12 10.97 -0.44
C LEU A 199 -3.25 9.58 0.19
N LEU A 200 -3.12 8.53 -0.61
CA LEU A 200 -2.88 7.18 -0.11
C LEU A 200 -1.37 6.94 -0.13
N SER A 201 -0.75 6.98 1.04
CA SER A 201 0.68 6.71 1.18
C SER A 201 0.90 5.24 1.51
N ASP A 202 1.27 4.46 0.49
CA ASP A 202 1.63 3.05 0.66
C ASP A 202 3.09 2.95 1.10
N GLU A 203 3.27 2.69 2.40
CA GLU A 203 4.54 2.64 3.10
C GLU A 203 4.91 1.22 3.56
N VAL A 204 4.32 0.20 2.91
CA VAL A 204 4.53 -1.22 3.28
C VAL A 204 5.99 -1.65 3.28
N TYR A 205 6.84 -0.95 2.53
CA TYR A 205 8.29 -1.15 2.48
C TYR A 205 9.08 -0.12 3.30
N GLY A 206 8.43 0.76 4.05
CA GLY A 206 9.07 1.86 4.78
C GLY A 206 10.15 1.45 5.79
N ARG A 207 10.18 0.16 6.19
CA ARG A 207 11.22 -0.39 7.07
C ARG A 207 12.29 -1.18 6.32
N LEU A 208 12.26 -1.18 4.99
CA LEU A 208 13.22 -1.87 4.11
C LEU A 208 14.09 -0.88 3.32
N CYS A 209 14.27 0.35 3.83
CA CYS A 209 15.30 1.27 3.37
C CYS A 209 16.65 0.90 3.99
N TYR A 210 17.70 0.87 3.18
CA TYR A 210 19.04 0.45 3.62
C TYR A 210 19.97 1.65 3.87
N ASP A 211 19.81 2.71 3.11
CA ASP A 211 20.70 3.88 3.14
C ASP A 211 20.08 5.07 3.89
N ASP A 212 18.78 5.29 3.76
CA ASP A 212 18.05 6.39 4.36
C ASP A 212 16.73 5.95 5.00
N GLU A 213 16.11 6.80 5.81
CA GLU A 213 14.74 6.59 6.30
C GLU A 213 13.74 7.19 5.30
N ALA A 214 12.75 6.38 4.88
CA ALA A 214 11.65 6.88 4.06
C ALA A 214 10.81 7.88 4.86
N LEU A 215 10.64 9.08 4.32
CA LEU A 215 9.80 10.11 4.91
C LEU A 215 8.32 9.81 4.66
N SER A 216 7.52 9.81 5.72
CA SER A 216 6.06 9.72 5.57
C SER A 216 5.46 11.08 5.24
N PRO A 217 4.63 11.21 4.19
CA PRO A 217 3.88 12.43 3.91
C PRO A 217 3.01 12.90 5.09
N ALA A 218 2.55 11.97 5.92
CA ALA A 218 1.75 12.29 7.10
C ALA A 218 2.53 13.08 8.17
N SER A 219 3.87 13.08 8.12
CA SER A 219 4.70 13.88 9.03
C SER A 219 4.82 15.35 8.63
N ILE A 220 4.39 15.71 7.41
CA ILE A 220 4.43 17.09 6.94
C ILE A 220 3.34 17.91 7.67
N PRO A 221 3.69 19.04 8.30
CA PRO A 221 2.72 19.88 9.00
C PRO A 221 1.53 20.29 8.12
N GLY A 222 0.31 20.07 8.61
CA GLY A 222 -0.93 20.42 7.90
C GLY A 222 -1.38 19.41 6.85
N LEU A 223 -0.65 18.30 6.67
CA LEU A 223 -1.01 17.28 5.67
C LEU A 223 -1.67 16.04 6.29
N LYS A 224 -1.49 15.79 7.57
CA LYS A 224 -1.96 14.57 8.27
C LYS A 224 -3.44 14.24 7.97
N GLU A 225 -4.31 15.25 7.94
CA GLU A 225 -5.77 15.06 7.75
C GLU A 225 -6.16 14.66 6.32
N ARG A 226 -5.21 14.70 5.38
CA ARG A 226 -5.37 14.33 3.97
C ARG A 226 -4.66 13.05 3.60
N VAL A 227 -3.90 12.45 4.53
CA VAL A 227 -3.08 11.27 4.27
C VAL A 227 -3.70 10.04 4.92
N ILE A 228 -3.93 9.03 4.13
CA ILE A 228 -4.21 7.67 4.59
C ILE A 228 -2.90 6.89 4.46
N VAL A 229 -2.28 6.57 5.58
CA VAL A 229 -1.07 5.75 5.61
C VAL A 229 -1.47 4.29 5.54
N LEU A 230 -0.96 3.60 4.53
CA LEU A 230 -1.06 2.16 4.38
C LEU A 230 0.27 1.54 4.81
N ASP A 231 0.22 0.67 5.81
CA ASP A 231 1.34 -0.16 6.25
C ASP A 231 0.86 -1.60 6.44
N GLY A 232 1.77 -2.53 6.68
CA GLY A 232 1.42 -3.93 6.91
C GLY A 232 2.55 -4.76 7.47
N ALA A 233 2.21 -5.80 8.21
CA ALA A 233 3.16 -6.71 8.80
C ALA A 233 3.83 -7.65 7.79
N SER A 234 3.25 -7.81 6.60
CA SER A 234 3.65 -8.80 5.60
C SER A 234 5.12 -8.70 5.20
N LYS A 235 5.62 -7.50 4.94
CA LYS A 235 7.00 -7.29 4.43
C LYS A 235 7.98 -7.07 5.58
N THR A 236 7.67 -6.15 6.48
CA THR A 236 8.53 -5.79 7.62
C THR A 236 8.84 -6.97 8.55
N TYR A 237 7.89 -7.89 8.72
CA TYR A 237 7.99 -8.99 9.69
C TYR A 237 7.92 -10.39 9.07
N ALA A 238 8.06 -10.51 7.75
CA ALA A 238 7.92 -11.77 7.03
C ALA A 238 6.60 -12.50 7.38
N MET A 239 5.49 -11.77 7.30
CA MET A 239 4.16 -12.23 7.71
C MET A 239 3.17 -12.26 6.52
N THR A 240 3.64 -12.57 5.30
CA THR A 240 2.81 -12.57 4.10
C THR A 240 1.59 -13.49 4.20
N GLY A 241 1.75 -14.66 4.78
CA GLY A 241 0.70 -15.67 4.98
C GLY A 241 -0.28 -15.37 6.12
N TRP A 242 0.05 -14.46 7.05
CA TRP A 242 -0.78 -14.16 8.22
C TRP A 242 -1.98 -13.28 7.90
N ARG A 243 -1.92 -12.53 6.82
CA ARG A 243 -2.96 -11.59 6.37
C ARG A 243 -3.28 -10.49 7.39
N VAL A 244 -2.22 -9.81 7.87
CA VAL A 244 -2.30 -8.64 8.76
C VAL A 244 -1.49 -7.48 8.16
#